data_6013316da1c63f97071eac42b01c7566
#
_entry.id   6013316da1c63f97071eac42b01c7566
#
_cell.length_a   1.000
_cell.length_b   1.000
_cell.length_c   1.000
_cell.angle_alpha   90.00
_cell.angle_beta   90.00
_cell.angle_gamma   90.00
#
_symmetry.space_group_name_H-M   'P 1'
#
loop_
_entity.id
_entity.type
_entity.pdbx_description
1 polymer ?
#
loop_
_entity_poly.entity_id
_entity_poly.type
_entity_poly.pdbx_seq_one_letter_code
_entity_poly.pdbx_strand_id
1 'polypeptide(L)'
;MRTADLLRLLLLAAIWGASFLFMRVAAPVLGSMPTAFFRASFGALGLLALLVLLRSDWDFRGKLRICLGLGVINAGLPSAMYCLAALILPAGYSAIFNATTPLMGVLIGALFFHEGITPSKAAGVFLGLLGVAVLTRTGPVAFDLQLLLGAGACLVATTCYGFAGFLTRRWIGQQGGLVVGATATQGAVGQVRWRVRAVVLARLRCA
;
A
#
# COMPACT_ATOMS: atom_id res chain seq x y z
N MET A 1 -3.80 10.40 21.33
CA MET A 1 -2.96 9.33 20.70
C MET A 1 -1.86 8.96 21.68
N ARG A 2 -1.56 7.68 21.88
CA ARG A 2 -0.43 7.27 22.72
C ARG A 2 0.87 7.56 21.98
N THR A 3 1.93 7.96 22.69
CA THR A 3 3.26 8.24 22.10
C THR A 3 3.78 7.08 21.23
N ALA A 4 3.47 5.84 21.64
CA ALA A 4 3.80 4.65 20.87
C ALA A 4 3.08 4.56 19.51
N ASP A 5 1.87 5.08 19.40
CA ASP A 5 1.13 5.08 18.13
C ASP A 5 1.67 6.15 17.18
N LEU A 6 2.09 7.30 17.73
CA LEU A 6 2.77 8.35 16.96
C LEU A 6 4.11 7.86 16.41
N LEU A 7 4.93 7.22 17.24
CA LEU A 7 6.21 6.64 16.79
C LEU A 7 6.03 5.61 15.70
N ARG A 8 5.00 4.75 15.80
CA ARG A 8 4.68 3.77 14.74
C ARG A 8 4.27 4.43 13.44
N LEU A 9 3.46 5.50 13.52
CA LEU A 9 3.06 6.26 12.33
C LEU A 9 4.24 6.94 11.67
N LEU A 10 5.13 7.56 12.45
CA LEU A 10 6.35 8.19 11.94
C LEU A 10 7.28 7.17 11.30
N LEU A 11 7.49 6.02 11.95
CA LEU A 11 8.30 4.94 11.39
C LEU A 11 7.71 4.41 10.08
N LEU A 12 6.40 4.20 10.03
CA LEU A 12 5.71 3.77 8.81
C LEU A 12 5.86 4.80 7.70
N ALA A 13 5.67 6.08 8.01
CA ALA A 13 5.84 7.18 7.05
C ALA A 13 7.27 7.26 6.53
N ALA A 14 8.28 7.08 7.40
CA ALA A 14 9.68 7.06 7.03
C ALA A 14 10.02 5.88 6.09
N ILE A 15 9.55 4.67 6.40
CA ILE A 15 9.76 3.47 5.57
C ILE A 15 9.12 3.67 4.19
N TRP A 16 7.91 4.21 4.14
CA TRP A 16 7.21 4.44 2.87
C TRP A 16 7.88 5.56 2.06
N GLY A 17 8.24 6.66 2.71
CA GLY A 17 8.97 7.76 2.07
C GLY A 17 10.31 7.30 1.49
N ALA A 18 11.09 6.55 2.27
CA ALA A 18 12.33 5.94 1.81
C ALA A 18 12.11 5.02 0.59
N SER A 19 11.01 4.24 0.57
CA SER A 19 10.68 3.38 -0.56
C SER A 19 10.51 4.15 -1.87
N PHE A 20 9.86 5.33 -1.86
CA PHE A 20 9.74 6.16 -3.06
C PHE A 20 11.08 6.75 -3.49
N LEU A 21 11.93 7.14 -2.54
CA LEU A 21 13.29 7.61 -2.83
C LEU A 21 14.13 6.50 -3.47
N PHE A 22 14.11 5.29 -2.92
CA PHE A 22 14.82 4.14 -3.52
C PHE A 22 14.34 3.82 -4.93
N MET A 23 13.02 3.86 -5.19
CA MET A 23 12.50 3.67 -6.54
C MET A 23 13.01 4.75 -7.50
N ARG A 24 13.08 6.00 -7.07
CA ARG A 24 13.61 7.11 -7.88
C ARG A 24 15.09 6.95 -8.22
N VAL A 25 15.88 6.39 -7.32
CA VAL A 25 17.32 6.14 -7.56
C VAL A 25 17.53 4.85 -8.38
N ALA A 26 16.80 3.78 -8.07
CA ALA A 26 17.02 2.48 -8.69
C ALA A 26 16.39 2.35 -10.07
N ALA A 27 15.21 2.92 -10.32
CA ALA A 27 14.50 2.72 -11.58
C ALA A 27 15.24 3.26 -12.82
N PRO A 28 15.94 4.40 -12.79
CA PRO A 28 16.74 4.88 -13.93
C PRO A 28 17.93 3.94 -14.27
N VAL A 29 18.49 3.27 -13.28
CA VAL A 29 19.68 2.41 -13.44
C VAL A 29 19.30 0.98 -13.82
N LEU A 30 18.35 0.39 -13.12
CA LEU A 30 17.96 -1.01 -13.29
C LEU A 30 16.79 -1.19 -14.27
N GLY A 31 16.06 -0.13 -14.57
CA GLY A 31 14.77 -0.18 -15.26
C GLY A 31 13.60 -0.34 -14.27
N SER A 32 12.40 0.03 -14.72
CA SER A 32 11.19 0.02 -13.87
C SER A 32 10.76 -1.39 -13.44
N MET A 33 10.78 -2.35 -14.36
CA MET A 33 10.35 -3.73 -14.08
C MET A 33 11.29 -4.50 -13.13
N PRO A 34 12.62 -4.52 -13.35
CA PRO A 34 13.54 -5.11 -12.37
C PRO A 34 13.45 -4.46 -10.99
N THR A 35 13.33 -3.13 -10.91
CA THR A 35 13.19 -2.43 -9.65
C THR A 35 11.91 -2.85 -8.91
N ALA A 36 10.78 -2.96 -9.62
CA ALA A 36 9.53 -3.46 -9.06
C ALA A 36 9.65 -4.91 -8.58
N PHE A 37 10.32 -5.76 -9.35
CA PHE A 37 10.57 -7.16 -9.00
C PHE A 37 11.41 -7.29 -7.73
N PHE A 38 12.54 -6.60 -7.65
CA PHE A 38 13.40 -6.63 -6.45
C PHE A 38 12.68 -6.08 -5.22
N ARG A 39 11.93 -4.98 -5.37
CA ARG A 39 11.14 -4.44 -4.28
C ARG A 39 10.11 -5.44 -3.75
N ALA A 40 9.38 -6.10 -4.64
CA ALA A 40 8.40 -7.12 -4.26
C ALA A 40 9.07 -8.35 -3.63
N SER A 41 10.21 -8.79 -4.17
CA SER A 41 10.97 -9.93 -3.67
C SER A 41 11.54 -9.69 -2.28
N PHE A 42 12.18 -8.55 -2.04
CA PHE A 42 12.70 -8.19 -0.71
C PHE A 42 11.57 -8.01 0.31
N GLY A 43 10.45 -7.43 -0.09
CA GLY A 43 9.26 -7.33 0.75
C GLY A 43 8.70 -8.70 1.14
N ALA A 44 8.63 -9.63 0.17
CA ALA A 44 8.18 -11.00 0.40
C ALA A 44 9.15 -11.78 1.30
N LEU A 45 10.45 -11.67 1.06
CA LEU A 45 11.48 -12.31 1.90
C LEU A 45 11.48 -11.78 3.34
N GLY A 46 11.36 -10.46 3.51
CA GLY A 46 11.28 -9.86 4.84
C GLY A 46 10.05 -10.33 5.61
N LEU A 47 8.90 -10.44 4.92
CA LEU A 47 7.70 -10.96 5.52
C LEU A 47 7.80 -12.44 5.84
N LEU A 48 8.38 -13.24 4.94
CA LEU A 48 8.62 -14.65 5.14
C LEU A 48 9.50 -14.88 6.38
N ALA A 49 10.59 -14.13 6.50
CA ALA A 49 11.45 -14.16 7.67
C ALA A 49 10.68 -13.82 8.96
N LEU A 50 9.85 -12.78 8.92
CA LEU A 50 9.03 -12.38 10.06
C LEU A 50 8.04 -13.46 10.49
N LEU A 51 7.43 -14.16 9.53
CA LEU A 51 6.49 -15.25 9.81
C LEU A 51 7.17 -16.46 10.42
N VAL A 52 8.34 -16.82 9.91
CA VAL A 52 9.16 -17.89 10.48
C VAL A 52 9.54 -17.54 11.92
N LEU A 53 10.01 -16.30 12.17
CA LEU A 53 10.38 -15.82 13.50
C LEU A 53 9.19 -15.83 14.47
N LEU A 54 8.00 -15.45 13.99
CA LEU A 54 6.77 -15.42 14.81
C LEU A 54 6.11 -16.80 14.96
N ARG A 55 6.68 -17.85 14.34
CA ARG A 55 6.12 -19.21 14.32
C ARG A 55 4.63 -19.22 13.99
N SER A 56 4.24 -18.45 12.98
CA SER A 56 2.85 -18.31 12.57
C SER A 56 2.42 -19.51 11.74
N ASP A 57 1.23 -20.06 12.03
CA ASP A 57 0.67 -21.16 11.26
C ASP A 57 0.33 -20.68 9.84
N TRP A 58 0.72 -21.48 8.86
CA TRP A 58 0.57 -21.19 7.45
C TRP A 58 -0.58 -22.07 6.92
N ASP A 59 -1.76 -21.53 6.88
CA ASP A 59 -2.88 -22.23 6.24
C ASP A 59 -3.26 -21.58 4.92
N PHE A 60 -2.64 -22.05 3.84
CA PHE A 60 -2.95 -21.68 2.47
C PHE A 60 -3.94 -22.62 1.78
N ARG A 61 -4.52 -23.59 2.50
CA ARG A 61 -5.33 -24.65 1.91
C ARG A 61 -6.47 -24.08 1.06
N GLY A 62 -6.39 -24.30 -0.26
CA GLY A 62 -7.42 -23.89 -1.22
C GLY A 62 -7.45 -22.40 -1.59
N LYS A 63 -6.67 -21.52 -0.94
CA LYS A 63 -6.71 -20.05 -1.15
C LYS A 63 -5.52 -19.48 -1.94
N LEU A 64 -4.59 -20.32 -2.38
CA LEU A 64 -3.37 -19.87 -3.05
C LEU A 64 -3.64 -19.02 -4.30
N ARG A 65 -4.59 -19.42 -5.14
CA ARG A 65 -4.95 -18.67 -6.37
C ARG A 65 -5.50 -17.28 -6.04
N ILE A 66 -6.33 -17.18 -5.01
CA ILE A 66 -6.89 -15.91 -4.53
C ILE A 66 -5.77 -15.02 -3.97
N CYS A 67 -4.87 -15.60 -3.18
CA CYS A 67 -3.72 -14.88 -2.62
C CYS A 67 -2.78 -14.38 -3.72
N LEU A 68 -2.49 -15.17 -4.75
CA LEU A 68 -1.69 -14.77 -5.89
C LEU A 68 -2.36 -13.64 -6.69
N GLY A 69 -3.66 -13.75 -6.97
CA GLY A 69 -4.42 -12.69 -7.64
C GLY A 69 -4.42 -11.38 -6.87
N LEU A 70 -4.66 -11.43 -5.55
CA LEU A 70 -4.55 -10.27 -4.67
C LEU A 70 -3.14 -9.71 -4.66
N GLY A 71 -2.10 -10.56 -4.72
CA GLY A 71 -0.70 -10.14 -4.80
C GLY A 71 -0.38 -9.31 -6.02
N VAL A 72 -0.87 -9.75 -7.15
CA VAL A 72 -0.71 -8.99 -8.40
C VAL A 72 -1.39 -7.62 -8.29
N ILE A 73 -2.61 -7.56 -7.79
CA ILE A 73 -3.39 -6.31 -7.70
C ILE A 73 -2.85 -5.39 -6.59
N ASN A 74 -2.41 -5.94 -5.45
CA ASN A 74 -2.02 -5.14 -4.29
C ASN A 74 -0.51 -4.84 -4.22
N ALA A 75 0.34 -5.63 -4.87
CA ALA A 75 1.79 -5.46 -4.81
C ALA A 75 2.43 -5.37 -6.20
N GLY A 76 2.15 -6.30 -7.10
CA GLY A 76 2.80 -6.40 -8.39
C GLY A 76 2.54 -5.20 -9.27
N LEU A 77 1.29 -4.98 -9.65
CA LEU A 77 0.90 -3.91 -10.55
C LEU A 77 1.16 -2.51 -9.96
N PRO A 78 0.80 -2.20 -8.70
CA PRO A 78 1.14 -0.91 -8.11
C PRO A 78 2.63 -0.64 -8.05
N SER A 79 3.45 -1.64 -7.72
CA SER A 79 4.91 -1.47 -7.70
C SER A 79 5.47 -1.14 -9.08
N ALA A 80 5.00 -1.82 -10.13
CA ALA A 80 5.40 -1.54 -11.50
C ALA A 80 5.00 -0.10 -11.90
N MET A 81 3.78 0.32 -11.57
CA MET A 81 3.29 1.68 -11.88
C MET A 81 4.07 2.76 -11.14
N TYR A 82 4.38 2.57 -9.85
CA TYR A 82 5.22 3.52 -9.12
C TYR A 82 6.66 3.55 -9.62
N CYS A 83 7.23 2.42 -10.05
CA CYS A 83 8.55 2.41 -10.65
C CYS A 83 8.57 3.09 -12.02
N LEU A 84 7.51 2.98 -12.82
CA LEU A 84 7.35 3.76 -14.05
C LEU A 84 7.23 5.25 -13.74
N ALA A 85 6.39 5.63 -12.79
CA ALA A 85 6.27 7.01 -12.35
C ALA A 85 7.59 7.58 -11.83
N ALA A 86 8.40 6.79 -11.15
CA ALA A 86 9.70 7.19 -10.61
C ALA A 86 10.75 7.49 -11.71
N LEU A 87 10.58 7.04 -12.94
CA LEU A 87 11.41 7.46 -14.07
C LEU A 87 11.16 8.92 -14.45
N ILE A 88 9.95 9.39 -14.25
CA ILE A 88 9.45 10.68 -14.75
C ILE A 88 9.31 11.69 -13.62
N LEU A 89 8.69 11.28 -12.49
CA LEU A 89 8.33 12.16 -11.39
C LEU A 89 9.37 12.13 -10.25
N PRO A 90 9.60 13.26 -9.58
CA PRO A 90 10.28 13.29 -8.29
C PRO A 90 9.57 12.42 -7.26
N ALA A 91 10.33 11.83 -6.32
CA ALA A 91 9.80 10.93 -5.29
C ALA A 91 8.65 11.54 -4.46
N GLY A 92 8.73 12.86 -4.18
CA GLY A 92 7.69 13.59 -3.45
C GLY A 92 6.34 13.58 -4.17
N TYR A 93 6.31 13.71 -5.50
CA TYR A 93 5.07 13.63 -6.28
C TYR A 93 4.44 12.25 -6.17
N SER A 94 5.22 11.18 -6.34
CA SER A 94 4.72 9.80 -6.18
C SER A 94 4.16 9.56 -4.78
N ALA A 95 4.80 10.09 -3.74
CA ALA A 95 4.32 10.00 -2.36
C ALA A 95 2.98 10.74 -2.16
N ILE A 96 2.82 11.91 -2.76
CA ILE A 96 1.57 12.69 -2.67
C ILE A 96 0.45 12.02 -3.45
N PHE A 97 0.72 11.54 -4.68
CA PHE A 97 -0.28 10.72 -5.39
C PHE A 97 -0.65 9.46 -4.62
N ASN A 98 0.29 8.82 -3.91
CA ASN A 98 -0.04 7.69 -3.04
C ASN A 98 -0.98 8.07 -1.89
N ALA A 99 -0.92 9.29 -1.39
CA ALA A 99 -1.85 9.78 -0.37
C ALA A 99 -3.31 9.88 -0.88
N THR A 100 -3.56 9.77 -2.19
CA THR A 100 -4.92 9.66 -2.75
C THR A 100 -5.52 8.26 -2.61
N THR A 101 -4.79 7.26 -2.11
CA THR A 101 -5.30 5.88 -1.93
C THR A 101 -6.62 5.81 -1.15
N PRO A 102 -6.83 6.52 -0.03
CA PRO A 102 -8.11 6.51 0.66
C PRO A 102 -9.25 7.11 -0.17
N LEU A 103 -8.95 8.12 -1.00
CA LEU A 103 -9.90 8.73 -1.92
C LEU A 103 -10.38 7.73 -2.97
N MET A 104 -9.43 7.01 -3.60
CA MET A 104 -9.74 5.94 -4.54
C MET A 104 -10.54 4.82 -3.87
N GLY A 105 -10.24 4.50 -2.61
CA GLY A 105 -11.03 3.55 -1.81
C GLY A 105 -12.50 3.98 -1.67
N VAL A 106 -12.77 5.25 -1.36
CA VAL A 106 -14.15 5.78 -1.26
C VAL A 106 -14.85 5.73 -2.60
N LEU A 107 -14.19 6.16 -3.69
CA LEU A 107 -14.76 6.14 -5.05
C LEU A 107 -15.09 4.72 -5.51
N ILE A 108 -14.17 3.79 -5.34
CA ILE A 108 -14.36 2.38 -5.70
C ILE A 108 -15.46 1.74 -4.85
N GLY A 109 -15.48 2.02 -3.55
CA GLY A 109 -16.52 1.56 -2.64
C GLY A 109 -17.91 1.99 -3.07
N ALA A 110 -18.06 3.26 -3.46
CA ALA A 110 -19.32 3.79 -3.94
C ALA A 110 -19.73 3.24 -5.32
N LEU A 111 -18.80 3.19 -6.29
CA LEU A 111 -19.10 2.83 -7.67
C LEU A 111 -19.31 1.32 -7.87
N PHE A 112 -18.51 0.49 -7.21
CA PHE A 112 -18.47 -0.96 -7.46
C PHE A 112 -19.04 -1.81 -6.31
N PHE A 113 -19.04 -1.26 -5.09
CA PHE A 113 -19.47 -2.01 -3.89
C PHE A 113 -20.70 -1.39 -3.22
N HIS A 114 -21.32 -0.38 -3.85
CA HIS A 114 -22.53 0.30 -3.35
C HIS A 114 -22.40 0.83 -1.91
N GLU A 115 -21.18 1.18 -1.48
CA GLU A 115 -20.99 1.82 -0.17
C GLU A 115 -21.53 3.26 -0.21
N GLY A 116 -22.32 3.63 0.79
CA GLY A 116 -22.84 5.01 0.92
C GLY A 116 -21.71 6.04 1.09
N ILE A 117 -21.76 7.10 0.31
CA ILE A 117 -20.88 8.27 0.50
C ILE A 117 -21.53 9.20 1.50
N THR A 118 -20.94 9.31 2.69
CA THR A 118 -21.36 10.34 3.65
C THR A 118 -20.86 11.73 3.22
N PRO A 119 -21.55 12.84 3.59
CA PRO A 119 -21.10 14.19 3.27
C PRO A 119 -19.65 14.47 3.70
N SER A 120 -19.23 13.93 4.84
CA SER A 120 -17.85 14.05 5.33
C SER A 120 -16.85 13.34 4.42
N LYS A 121 -17.19 12.14 3.90
CA LYS A 121 -16.35 11.43 2.92
C LYS A 121 -16.27 12.21 1.62
N ALA A 122 -17.38 12.75 1.12
CA ALA A 122 -17.41 13.54 -0.10
C ALA A 122 -16.56 14.82 0.03
N ALA A 123 -16.67 15.55 1.13
CA ALA A 123 -15.83 16.71 1.41
C ALA A 123 -14.34 16.35 1.47
N GLY A 124 -13.99 15.23 2.11
CA GLY A 124 -12.61 14.75 2.18
C GLY A 124 -12.05 14.39 0.79
N VAL A 125 -12.84 13.74 -0.07
CA VAL A 125 -12.46 13.44 -1.47
C VAL A 125 -12.22 14.73 -2.23
N PHE A 126 -13.15 15.68 -2.15
CA PHE A 126 -13.04 16.97 -2.85
C PHE A 126 -11.79 17.76 -2.42
N LEU A 127 -11.58 17.92 -1.11
CA LEU A 127 -10.40 18.62 -0.58
C LEU A 127 -9.09 17.91 -0.96
N GLY A 128 -9.06 16.57 -0.95
CA GLY A 128 -7.89 15.81 -1.35
C GLY A 128 -7.56 15.99 -2.83
N LEU A 129 -8.56 15.95 -3.72
CA LEU A 129 -8.37 16.20 -5.16
C LEU A 129 -7.92 17.64 -5.42
N LEU A 130 -8.50 18.61 -4.69
CA LEU A 130 -8.08 20.00 -4.79
C LEU A 130 -6.61 20.17 -4.38
N GLY A 131 -6.18 19.54 -3.28
CA GLY A 131 -4.79 19.56 -2.83
C GLY A 131 -3.82 19.01 -3.88
N VAL A 132 -4.16 17.89 -4.51
CA VAL A 132 -3.37 17.32 -5.61
C VAL A 132 -3.33 18.26 -6.81
N ALA A 133 -4.47 18.86 -7.18
CA ALA A 133 -4.54 19.79 -8.30
C ALA A 133 -3.70 21.06 -8.06
N VAL A 134 -3.75 21.63 -6.88
CA VAL A 134 -2.90 22.77 -6.49
C VAL A 134 -1.43 22.40 -6.60
N LEU A 135 -1.05 21.26 -6.02
CA LEU A 135 0.34 20.81 -6.02
C LEU A 135 0.88 20.58 -7.45
N THR A 136 0.09 19.98 -8.31
CA THR A 136 0.50 19.73 -9.72
C THR A 136 0.67 21.01 -10.52
N ARG A 137 -0.06 22.08 -10.16
CA ARG A 137 0.06 23.39 -10.83
C ARG A 137 1.16 24.27 -10.27
N THR A 138 1.40 24.22 -8.94
CA THR A 138 2.35 25.11 -8.25
C THR A 138 3.70 24.44 -7.96
N GLY A 139 3.83 23.15 -8.22
CA GLY A 139 5.04 22.40 -7.95
C GLY A 139 6.17 22.69 -8.96
N PRO A 140 7.38 22.24 -8.66
CA PRO A 140 8.58 22.51 -9.48
C PRO A 140 8.63 21.74 -10.81
N VAL A 141 7.65 20.87 -11.09
CA VAL A 141 7.57 20.09 -12.34
C VAL A 141 6.64 20.81 -13.31
N ALA A 142 7.10 21.01 -14.53
CA ALA A 142 6.28 21.60 -15.58
C ALA A 142 5.02 20.77 -15.84
N PHE A 143 3.91 21.45 -16.12
CA PHE A 143 2.65 20.79 -16.47
C PHE A 143 2.71 20.35 -17.93
N ASP A 144 3.26 19.16 -18.16
CA ASP A 144 3.47 18.57 -19.47
C ASP A 144 2.89 17.14 -19.55
N LEU A 145 3.05 16.50 -20.71
CA LEU A 145 2.60 15.13 -20.94
C LEU A 145 3.31 14.13 -20.00
N GLN A 146 4.56 14.38 -19.63
CA GLN A 146 5.32 13.50 -18.74
C GLN A 146 4.73 13.50 -17.33
N LEU A 147 4.36 14.69 -16.82
CA LEU A 147 3.65 14.80 -15.53
C LEU A 147 2.33 14.02 -15.56
N LEU A 148 1.55 14.16 -16.64
CA LEU A 148 0.26 13.46 -16.79
C LEU A 148 0.44 11.95 -16.85
N LEU A 149 1.43 11.45 -17.56
CA LEU A 149 1.74 10.01 -17.63
C LEU A 149 2.18 9.45 -16.27
N GLY A 150 3.07 10.16 -15.58
CA GLY A 150 3.52 9.77 -14.25
C GLY A 150 2.40 9.80 -13.20
N ALA A 151 1.57 10.86 -13.22
CA ALA A 151 0.39 10.97 -12.38
C ALA A 151 -0.62 9.87 -12.68
N GLY A 152 -0.88 9.58 -13.96
CA GLY A 152 -1.74 8.49 -14.40
C GLY A 152 -1.26 7.12 -13.88
N ALA A 153 0.04 6.85 -13.96
CA ALA A 153 0.62 5.62 -13.40
C ALA A 153 0.39 5.52 -11.87
N CYS A 154 0.59 6.63 -11.13
CA CYS A 154 0.30 6.67 -9.69
C CYS A 154 -1.18 6.46 -9.39
N LEU A 155 -2.09 7.05 -10.17
CA LEU A 155 -3.54 6.87 -9.99
C LEU A 155 -3.98 5.43 -10.28
N VAL A 156 -3.41 4.77 -11.28
CA VAL A 156 -3.63 3.34 -11.51
C VAL A 156 -3.19 2.52 -10.30
N ALA A 157 -2.02 2.83 -9.74
CA ALA A 157 -1.53 2.13 -8.53
C ALA A 157 -2.48 2.31 -7.33
N THR A 158 -2.94 3.54 -7.06
CA THR A 158 -3.86 3.81 -5.94
C THR A 158 -5.24 3.20 -6.15
N THR A 159 -5.71 3.13 -7.40
CA THR A 159 -6.93 2.41 -7.78
C THR A 159 -6.80 0.92 -7.48
N CYS A 160 -5.68 0.30 -7.84
CA CYS A 160 -5.40 -1.10 -7.51
C CYS A 160 -5.42 -1.34 -5.99
N TYR A 161 -4.82 -0.44 -5.20
CA TYR A 161 -4.90 -0.54 -3.73
C TYR A 161 -6.32 -0.43 -3.20
N GLY A 162 -7.13 0.45 -3.77
CA GLY A 162 -8.56 0.56 -3.44
C GLY A 162 -9.30 -0.76 -3.70
N PHE A 163 -9.18 -1.33 -4.90
CA PHE A 163 -9.78 -2.63 -5.22
C PHE A 163 -9.26 -3.76 -4.32
N ALA A 164 -7.94 -3.83 -4.13
CA ALA A 164 -7.33 -4.86 -3.29
C ALA A 164 -7.89 -4.84 -1.85
N GLY A 165 -8.14 -3.65 -1.30
CA GLY A 165 -8.74 -3.49 0.02
C GLY A 165 -10.11 -4.14 0.13
N PHE A 166 -11.00 -3.92 -0.84
CA PHE A 166 -12.34 -4.52 -0.89
C PHE A 166 -12.30 -6.02 -1.17
N LEU A 167 -11.50 -6.45 -2.15
CA LEU A 167 -11.35 -7.88 -2.47
C LEU A 167 -10.77 -8.67 -1.30
N THR A 168 -9.81 -8.09 -0.57
CA THR A 168 -9.25 -8.70 0.64
C THR A 168 -10.34 -8.93 1.69
N ARG A 169 -11.17 -7.92 1.97
CA ARG A 169 -12.28 -8.06 2.92
C ARG A 169 -13.27 -9.13 2.48
N ARG A 170 -13.61 -9.17 1.18
CA ARG A 170 -14.61 -10.09 0.63
C ARG A 170 -14.14 -11.53 0.56
N TRP A 171 -12.88 -11.77 0.15
CA TRP A 171 -12.37 -13.12 -0.13
C TRP A 171 -11.68 -13.78 1.04
N ILE A 172 -11.10 -12.98 1.92
CA ILE A 172 -10.35 -13.48 3.06
C ILE A 172 -11.18 -13.39 4.33
N GLY A 173 -12.11 -12.44 4.39
CA GLY A 173 -13.00 -12.23 5.52
C GLY A 173 -12.25 -11.85 6.80
N GLN A 174 -12.98 -11.85 7.91
CA GLN A 174 -12.42 -11.59 9.24
C GLN A 174 -11.70 -12.82 9.85
N GLN A 175 -11.69 -13.94 9.17
CA GLN A 175 -11.01 -15.15 9.62
C GLN A 175 -9.50 -14.95 9.49
N GLY A 176 -8.86 -14.76 10.63
CA GLY A 176 -7.46 -14.40 10.83
C GLY A 176 -6.40 -15.33 10.24
N GLY A 177 -6.59 -15.82 9.04
CA GLY A 177 -5.54 -16.42 8.24
C GLY A 177 -4.56 -15.33 7.81
N LEU A 178 -3.31 -15.44 8.18
CA LEU A 178 -2.23 -14.62 7.67
C LEU A 178 -2.16 -14.82 6.16
N VAL A 179 -2.77 -13.95 5.41
CA VAL A 179 -2.64 -13.92 3.95
C VAL A 179 -1.31 -13.30 3.62
N VAL A 180 -0.35 -14.16 3.66
CA VAL A 180 1.03 -13.87 3.36
C VAL A 180 1.22 -13.88 1.87
N GLY A 181 1.99 -12.97 1.39
CA GLY A 181 2.50 -12.93 0.04
C GLY A 181 1.84 -11.92 -0.87
N ALA A 182 0.55 -11.64 -0.69
CA ALA A 182 -0.13 -10.73 -1.59
C ALA A 182 -0.56 -9.40 -0.96
N THR A 183 -0.93 -9.45 0.32
CA THR A 183 -1.44 -8.27 1.04
C THR A 183 -0.43 -7.75 2.05
N ALA A 184 0.75 -8.33 2.01
CA ALA A 184 1.76 -8.25 3.03
C ALA A 184 2.30 -6.87 3.33
N THR A 185 2.31 -5.97 2.38
CA THR A 185 2.90 -4.65 2.60
C THR A 185 1.97 -3.69 3.34
N GLN A 186 0.65 -3.90 3.31
CA GLN A 186 -0.29 -3.01 4.01
C GLN A 186 -1.12 -3.68 5.12
N GLY A 187 -1.48 -4.95 4.97
CA GLY A 187 -2.32 -5.67 5.93
C GLY A 187 -1.54 -6.36 7.05
N ALA A 188 -0.32 -6.83 6.77
CA ALA A 188 0.48 -7.59 7.73
C ALA A 188 0.89 -6.76 8.95
N VAL A 189 1.17 -5.46 8.80
CA VAL A 189 1.52 -4.60 9.93
C VAL A 189 0.36 -4.50 10.93
N GLY A 190 -0.87 -4.49 10.45
CA GLY A 190 -2.06 -4.48 11.32
C GLY A 190 -2.29 -5.82 12.04
N GLN A 191 -2.07 -6.95 11.36
CA GLN A 191 -2.33 -8.29 11.90
C GLN A 191 -1.19 -8.85 12.75
N VAL A 192 0.07 -8.55 12.42
CA VAL A 192 1.23 -8.84 13.28
C VAL A 192 1.04 -8.16 14.65
N ARG A 193 0.47 -6.96 14.70
CA ARG A 193 0.14 -6.27 15.94
C ARG A 193 -0.80 -7.08 16.86
N TRP A 194 -1.78 -7.79 16.30
CA TRP A 194 -2.73 -8.58 17.09
C TRP A 194 -2.05 -9.79 17.73
N ARG A 195 -1.22 -10.52 16.99
CA ARG A 195 -0.58 -11.74 17.49
C ARG A 195 0.61 -11.45 18.40
N VAL A 196 1.43 -10.44 18.11
CA VAL A 196 2.48 -10.00 19.04
C VAL A 196 1.86 -9.58 20.39
N ARG A 197 0.74 -8.85 20.35
CA ARG A 197 0.02 -8.46 21.57
C ARG A 197 -0.56 -9.67 22.31
N ALA A 198 -1.11 -10.65 21.59
CA ALA A 198 -1.65 -11.88 22.18
C ALA A 198 -0.53 -12.76 22.78
N VAL A 199 0.58 -12.92 22.09
CA VAL A 199 1.74 -13.71 22.58
C VAL A 199 2.42 -13.03 23.77
N VAL A 200 2.61 -11.71 23.73
CA VAL A 200 3.19 -10.94 24.85
C VAL A 200 2.26 -10.96 26.06
N LEU A 201 0.95 -10.78 25.87
CA LEU A 201 -0.02 -10.85 26.96
C LEU A 201 -0.18 -12.27 27.52
N ALA A 202 -0.07 -13.31 26.69
CA ALA A 202 -0.08 -14.69 27.16
C ALA A 202 1.17 -15.02 28.00
N ARG A 203 2.36 -14.53 27.59
CA ARG A 203 3.58 -14.73 28.39
C ARG A 203 3.61 -13.93 29.68
N LEU A 204 2.99 -12.74 29.71
CA LEU A 204 2.89 -11.94 30.95
C LEU A 204 1.83 -12.46 31.94
N ARG A 205 0.93 -13.35 31.50
CA ARG A 205 -0.03 -14.03 32.40
C ARG A 205 0.47 -15.37 32.97
N CYS A 206 1.56 -15.90 32.40
CA CYS A 206 2.18 -17.13 32.84
C CYS A 206 3.47 -16.90 33.64
N ALA A 207 3.85 -15.66 33.94
CA ALA A 207 4.91 -15.22 34.83
C ALA A 207 4.30 -14.50 36.04
#